data_2e072e3727027e52c52dc8ac35877994
#
_entry.id   2e072e3727027e52c52dc8ac35877994
#
_cell.length_a   1.000
_cell.length_b   1.000
_cell.length_c   1.000
_cell.angle_alpha   90.00
_cell.angle_beta   90.00
_cell.angle_gamma   90.00
#
_symmetry.space_group_name_H-M   'P 1'
#
loop_
_entity.id
_entity.type
_entity.pdbx_description
1 polymer ?
#
loop_
_entity_poly.entity_id
_entity_poly.type
_entity_poly.pdbx_seq_one_letter_code
_entity_poly.pdbx_strand_id
1 'polypeptide(L)'
;MVRTHAPEGSCMHGPLPTGPLGRAMILTGSVGSGHTRAAHAVREAMLRCHDAGSVEVLDVLAFASAPFRFAYRDAYVSLIERAPGVVGWIYRSSDNTRGGAWRRFVQRQALARMRRRILDDAPDTIVCTHFLAAELVHGMVERGEWRGRFGVVVTDLDAHAMWAVCTTADRWFVALDETVEILAGKGVPRERIEVTGIPIVGAFAAPMSADAALRQAHGLPAEGPIVLVSGGGVGVSMLDRTLSALLAMPIDGAVAIVCGKNESLRARAEQIAVHARATGSSRMQCRVFGFTDRMHELMRVASLSVGKPGGLTTSEALASGLPMAIVHPVPGQEERNSDHLLEWGCAIRLNSPESLGWRVTALLQNDARIAAMRDAARARAKPFAADAIVRGLVERIVRLAPNTASDIAAENAEAAHADLPRLTAARVRATRAGTATTQPATR
;
A
#
# COMPACT_ATOMS: atom_id res chain seq x y z
N MET A 1 1.30 40.63 -23.18
CA MET A 1 1.59 40.35 -21.76
C MET A 1 0.57 39.34 -21.24
N VAL A 2 0.91 38.06 -21.33
CA VAL A 2 0.07 36.98 -20.81
C VAL A 2 0.72 36.54 -19.49
N ARG A 3 0.03 36.76 -18.37
CA ARG A 3 0.47 36.28 -17.07
C ARG A 3 0.19 34.77 -16.99
N THR A 4 1.23 33.96 -17.00
CA THR A 4 1.20 32.54 -16.68
C THR A 4 1.04 32.40 -15.17
N HIS A 5 -0.12 31.94 -14.71
CA HIS A 5 -0.32 31.45 -13.35
C HIS A 5 0.39 30.12 -13.21
N ALA A 6 1.45 30.07 -12.43
CA ALA A 6 2.00 28.84 -11.89
C ALA A 6 1.01 28.29 -10.84
N PRO A 7 0.76 26.96 -10.76
CA PRO A 7 -0.03 26.39 -9.69
C PRO A 7 0.81 26.43 -8.40
N GLU A 8 0.41 27.27 -7.46
CA GLU A 8 0.90 27.22 -6.08
C GLU A 8 0.43 25.90 -5.43
N GLY A 9 1.21 24.87 -5.58
CA GLY A 9 1.16 23.67 -4.74
C GLY A 9 1.74 24.00 -3.36
N SER A 10 1.02 24.75 -2.54
CA SER A 10 1.35 24.97 -1.14
C SER A 10 1.23 23.62 -0.41
N CYS A 11 2.37 22.93 -0.23
CA CYS A 11 2.51 21.88 0.77
C CYS A 11 2.22 22.48 2.14
N MET A 12 1.02 22.29 2.64
CA MET A 12 0.65 22.65 4.01
C MET A 12 1.39 21.72 4.99
N HIS A 13 2.67 22.00 5.21
CA HIS A 13 3.43 21.41 6.32
C HIS A 13 3.11 22.19 7.60
N GLY A 14 1.87 22.09 8.06
CA GLY A 14 1.56 22.48 9.43
C GLY A 14 2.25 21.52 10.41
N PRO A 15 2.63 21.97 11.63
CA PRO A 15 3.16 21.09 12.64
C PRO A 15 2.20 19.93 12.88
N LEU A 16 2.74 18.69 13.01
CA LEU A 16 1.95 17.52 13.33
C LEU A 16 1.25 17.72 14.68
N PRO A 17 -0.04 17.34 14.81
CA PRO A 17 -0.74 17.50 16.08
C PRO A 17 -0.09 16.64 17.17
N THR A 18 0.26 17.27 18.28
CA THR A 18 0.91 16.66 19.46
C THR A 18 -0.07 16.00 20.41
N GLY A 19 -1.15 15.40 19.91
CA GLY A 19 -2.12 14.69 20.76
C GLY A 19 -1.60 13.32 21.18
N PRO A 20 -1.85 12.87 22.43
CA PRO A 20 -1.35 11.58 22.91
C PRO A 20 -2.07 10.42 22.23
N LEU A 21 -1.39 9.66 21.37
CA LEU A 21 -1.86 8.35 20.93
C LEU A 21 -1.73 7.28 22.04
N GLY A 22 -1.21 7.67 23.19
CA GLY A 22 -0.97 6.80 24.32
C GLY A 22 0.07 5.71 23.99
N ARG A 23 -0.06 4.54 24.58
CA ARG A 23 0.72 3.36 24.21
C ARG A 23 0.21 2.84 22.87
N ALA A 24 1.03 2.90 21.84
CA ALA A 24 0.68 2.49 20.50
C ALA A 24 1.29 1.14 20.12
N MET A 25 0.50 0.30 19.48
CA MET A 25 0.93 -0.99 18.94
C MET A 25 0.62 -1.06 17.45
N ILE A 26 1.63 -1.33 16.63
CA ILE A 26 1.46 -1.50 15.19
C ILE A 26 1.58 -2.97 14.86
N LEU A 27 0.50 -3.56 14.36
CA LEU A 27 0.41 -4.98 14.04
C LEU A 27 0.57 -5.21 12.55
N THR A 28 1.52 -6.06 12.19
CA THR A 28 1.82 -6.42 10.80
C THR A 28 1.77 -7.93 10.59
N GLY A 29 1.94 -8.39 9.34
CA GLY A 29 2.07 -9.79 8.97
C GLY A 29 3.19 -9.99 7.97
N SER A 30 4.19 -10.81 8.29
CA SER A 30 5.38 -11.07 7.47
C SER A 30 5.14 -12.04 6.31
N VAL A 31 4.10 -11.80 5.50
CA VAL A 31 3.83 -12.55 4.23
C VAL A 31 4.61 -11.95 3.05
N GLY A 32 5.45 -10.99 3.32
CA GLY A 32 6.31 -10.23 2.42
C GLY A 32 6.89 -9.07 3.19
N SER A 33 7.87 -8.38 2.64
CA SER A 33 8.52 -7.25 3.32
C SER A 33 7.67 -5.97 3.34
N GLY A 34 6.67 -5.86 2.46
CA GLY A 34 5.87 -4.64 2.26
C GLY A 34 5.14 -4.21 3.53
N HIS A 35 4.26 -5.06 4.07
CA HIS A 35 3.47 -4.76 5.26
C HIS A 35 4.34 -4.37 6.48
N THR A 36 5.46 -5.07 6.67
CA THR A 36 6.40 -4.77 7.76
C THR A 36 7.10 -3.42 7.56
N ARG A 37 7.50 -3.08 6.32
CA ARG A 37 8.10 -1.78 6.02
C ARG A 37 7.09 -0.64 6.20
N ALA A 38 5.84 -0.84 5.80
CA ALA A 38 4.74 0.09 6.07
C ALA A 38 4.55 0.33 7.57
N ALA A 39 4.57 -0.74 8.38
CA ALA A 39 4.50 -0.66 9.83
C ALA A 39 5.66 0.15 10.44
N HIS A 40 6.88 -0.06 9.94
CA HIS A 40 8.04 0.73 10.39
C HIS A 40 7.96 2.20 9.96
N ALA A 41 7.41 2.50 8.77
CA ALA A 41 7.21 3.88 8.35
C ALA A 41 6.18 4.61 9.24
N VAL A 42 5.08 3.95 9.60
CA VAL A 42 4.09 4.50 10.55
C VAL A 42 4.72 4.67 11.94
N ARG A 43 5.52 3.69 12.41
CA ARG A 43 6.27 3.80 13.68
C ARG A 43 7.19 5.01 13.69
N GLU A 44 7.97 5.20 12.64
CA GLU A 44 8.87 6.35 12.50
C GLU A 44 8.11 7.68 12.56
N ALA A 45 6.98 7.79 11.87
CA ALA A 45 6.12 8.96 11.92
C ALA A 45 5.52 9.18 13.32
N MET A 46 5.05 8.13 13.99
CA MET A 46 4.56 8.21 15.37
C MET A 46 5.64 8.68 16.34
N LEU A 47 6.86 8.16 16.24
CA LEU A 47 7.97 8.54 17.10
C LEU A 47 8.40 10.01 16.94
N ARG A 48 8.17 10.61 15.77
CA ARG A 48 8.36 12.07 15.60
C ARG A 48 7.34 12.91 16.36
N CYS A 49 6.17 12.32 16.68
CA CYS A 49 5.05 13.00 17.33
C CYS A 49 4.87 12.63 18.80
N HIS A 50 5.57 11.60 19.31
CA HIS A 50 5.43 11.03 20.65
C HIS A 50 6.76 10.70 21.30
N ASP A 51 6.74 10.51 22.63
CA ASP A 51 7.89 9.98 23.38
C ASP A 51 8.26 8.58 22.88
N ALA A 52 9.53 8.38 22.62
CA ALA A 52 10.11 7.25 21.89
C ALA A 52 9.84 5.85 22.51
N GLY A 53 9.35 5.76 23.72
CA GLY A 53 9.12 4.49 24.43
C GLY A 53 7.74 3.86 24.20
N SER A 54 6.82 4.53 23.53
CA SER A 54 5.40 4.15 23.49
C SER A 54 4.92 3.45 22.22
N VAL A 55 5.77 3.20 21.24
CA VAL A 55 5.36 2.61 19.94
C VAL A 55 6.10 1.30 19.67
N GLU A 56 5.36 0.18 19.61
CA GLU A 56 5.89 -1.14 19.32
C GLU A 56 5.35 -1.68 17.98
N VAL A 57 6.20 -2.35 17.18
CA VAL A 57 5.80 -3.05 15.95
C VAL A 57 5.88 -4.56 16.21
N LEU A 58 4.76 -5.26 16.01
CA LEU A 58 4.66 -6.70 16.23
C LEU A 58 4.17 -7.43 14.98
N ASP A 59 4.84 -8.52 14.63
CA ASP A 59 4.40 -9.42 13.58
C ASP A 59 3.46 -10.48 14.17
N VAL A 60 2.19 -10.45 13.78
CA VAL A 60 1.18 -11.40 14.27
C VAL A 60 1.52 -12.85 13.93
N LEU A 61 2.26 -13.09 12.84
CA LEU A 61 2.69 -14.42 12.44
C LEU A 61 3.80 -14.99 13.36
N ALA A 62 4.60 -14.12 13.99
CA ALA A 62 5.59 -14.56 14.98
C ALA A 62 4.91 -15.15 16.23
N PHE A 63 3.71 -14.67 16.57
CA PHE A 63 2.89 -15.17 17.67
C PHE A 63 1.95 -16.31 17.27
N ALA A 64 1.83 -16.61 15.98
CA ALA A 64 0.96 -17.65 15.49
C ALA A 64 1.50 -19.05 15.82
N SER A 65 0.60 -20.06 15.90
CA SER A 65 0.99 -21.46 15.99
C SER A 65 1.83 -21.88 14.78
N ALA A 66 2.79 -22.79 14.98
CA ALA A 66 3.70 -23.20 13.92
C ALA A 66 2.97 -23.77 12.67
N PRO A 67 1.94 -24.62 12.80
CA PRO A 67 1.19 -25.12 11.63
C PRO A 67 0.48 -24.00 10.87
N PHE A 68 -0.11 -23.04 11.59
CA PHE A 68 -0.79 -21.90 10.96
C PHE A 68 0.21 -20.99 10.21
N ARG A 69 1.34 -20.68 10.83
CA ARG A 69 2.39 -19.88 10.22
C ARG A 69 2.94 -20.54 8.94
N PHE A 70 3.19 -21.83 8.99
CA PHE A 70 3.63 -22.61 7.82
C PHE A 70 2.59 -22.53 6.69
N ALA A 71 1.30 -22.81 6.99
CA ALA A 71 0.25 -22.78 5.98
C ALA A 71 0.01 -21.37 5.42
N TYR A 72 0.07 -20.36 6.28
CA TYR A 72 -0.29 -18.98 5.90
C TYR A 72 0.84 -18.25 5.16
N ARG A 73 2.10 -18.50 5.51
CA ARG A 73 3.26 -17.81 4.93
C ARG A 73 4.03 -18.72 3.96
N ASP A 74 4.54 -19.85 4.46
CA ASP A 74 5.53 -20.63 3.72
C ASP A 74 4.88 -21.41 2.56
N ALA A 75 3.68 -21.97 2.78
CA ALA A 75 2.93 -22.63 1.71
C ALA A 75 2.41 -21.60 0.68
N TYR A 76 1.97 -20.41 1.11
CA TYR A 76 1.53 -19.33 0.20
C TYR A 76 2.67 -18.83 -0.69
N VAL A 77 3.85 -18.57 -0.12
CA VAL A 77 5.03 -18.15 -0.91
C VAL A 77 5.42 -19.24 -1.91
N SER A 78 5.45 -20.50 -1.48
CA SER A 78 5.72 -21.63 -2.37
C SER A 78 4.68 -21.76 -3.50
N LEU A 79 3.41 -21.45 -3.21
CA LEU A 79 2.34 -21.49 -4.21
C LEU A 79 2.47 -20.38 -5.24
N ILE A 80 2.86 -19.16 -4.82
CA ILE A 80 3.17 -18.05 -5.74
C ILE A 80 4.25 -18.44 -6.74
N GLU A 81 5.29 -19.13 -6.28
CA GLU A 81 6.42 -19.51 -7.14
C GLU A 81 6.08 -20.67 -8.09
N ARG A 82 5.30 -21.65 -7.62
CA ARG A 82 5.06 -22.91 -8.36
C ARG A 82 3.76 -22.93 -9.16
N ALA A 83 2.73 -22.21 -8.70
CA ALA A 83 1.40 -22.23 -9.30
C ALA A 83 0.69 -20.85 -9.19
N PRO A 84 1.23 -19.79 -9.81
CA PRO A 84 0.68 -18.44 -9.70
C PRO A 84 -0.78 -18.33 -10.16
N GLY A 85 -1.21 -19.14 -11.13
CA GLY A 85 -2.62 -19.19 -11.56
C GLY A 85 -3.59 -19.63 -10.46
N VAL A 86 -3.17 -20.55 -9.58
CA VAL A 86 -3.96 -20.98 -8.41
C VAL A 86 -4.09 -19.83 -7.40
N VAL A 87 -3.00 -19.07 -7.18
CA VAL A 87 -3.03 -17.88 -6.31
C VAL A 87 -4.04 -16.86 -6.83
N GLY A 88 -4.02 -16.55 -8.14
CA GLY A 88 -4.99 -15.66 -8.76
C GLY A 88 -6.44 -16.14 -8.63
N TRP A 89 -6.67 -17.45 -8.74
CA TRP A 89 -7.99 -18.03 -8.51
C TRP A 89 -8.43 -17.91 -7.04
N ILE A 90 -7.56 -18.24 -6.08
CA ILE A 90 -7.82 -18.07 -4.64
C ILE A 90 -8.13 -16.61 -4.33
N TYR A 91 -7.33 -15.67 -4.86
CA TYR A 91 -7.53 -14.24 -4.66
C TYR A 91 -8.92 -13.81 -5.14
N ARG A 92 -9.30 -14.11 -6.39
CA ARG A 92 -10.61 -13.77 -6.95
C ARG A 92 -11.77 -14.43 -6.21
N SER A 93 -11.61 -15.69 -5.79
CA SER A 93 -12.65 -16.42 -5.04
C SER A 93 -12.84 -15.84 -3.64
N SER A 94 -11.76 -15.42 -2.97
CA SER A 94 -11.82 -14.83 -1.63
C SER A 94 -12.30 -13.38 -1.63
N ASP A 95 -12.19 -12.67 -2.75
CA ASP A 95 -12.69 -11.28 -2.86
C ASP A 95 -14.22 -11.19 -2.79
N ASN A 96 -14.94 -12.29 -3.09
CA ASN A 96 -16.39 -12.36 -3.04
C ASN A 96 -16.95 -13.00 -1.75
N THR A 97 -16.11 -13.58 -0.90
CA THR A 97 -16.55 -14.29 0.31
C THR A 97 -16.20 -13.53 1.57
N ARG A 98 -17.19 -13.09 2.34
CA ARG A 98 -17.02 -12.71 3.74
C ARG A 98 -16.63 -14.00 4.49
N GLY A 99 -15.38 -14.06 4.96
CA GLY A 99 -14.80 -15.27 5.53
C GLY A 99 -15.69 -15.93 6.58
N GLY A 100 -15.93 -17.23 6.41
CA GLY A 100 -16.84 -18.00 7.24
C GLY A 100 -16.47 -18.04 8.72
N ALA A 101 -17.43 -18.33 9.60
CA ALA A 101 -17.25 -18.42 11.05
C ALA A 101 -16.11 -19.39 11.43
N TRP A 102 -15.96 -20.49 10.67
CA TRP A 102 -14.89 -21.46 10.85
C TRP A 102 -13.49 -20.86 10.64
N ARG A 103 -13.30 -20.07 9.59
CA ARG A 103 -12.01 -19.38 9.35
C ARG A 103 -11.66 -18.45 10.52
N ARG A 104 -12.61 -17.65 10.98
CA ARG A 104 -12.42 -16.75 12.15
C ARG A 104 -12.10 -17.54 13.43
N PHE A 105 -12.75 -18.67 13.63
CA PHE A 105 -12.46 -19.53 14.78
C PHE A 105 -11.02 -20.08 14.74
N VAL A 106 -10.59 -20.63 13.60
CA VAL A 106 -9.22 -21.14 13.41
C VAL A 106 -8.18 -20.05 13.60
N GLN A 107 -8.38 -18.87 13.02
CA GLN A 107 -7.49 -17.73 13.18
C GLN A 107 -7.40 -17.29 14.66
N ARG A 108 -8.52 -17.24 15.35
CA ARG A 108 -8.56 -16.88 16.79
C ARG A 108 -7.71 -17.83 17.63
N GLN A 109 -7.80 -19.13 17.40
CA GLN A 109 -6.99 -20.13 18.10
C GLN A 109 -5.51 -20.02 17.74
N ALA A 110 -5.21 -19.84 16.45
CA ALA A 110 -3.85 -19.72 15.96
C ALA A 110 -3.14 -18.47 16.50
N LEU A 111 -3.86 -17.36 16.70
CA LEU A 111 -3.35 -16.08 17.17
C LEU A 111 -3.61 -15.81 18.67
N ALA A 112 -3.94 -16.84 19.46
CA ALA A 112 -4.26 -16.70 20.87
C ALA A 112 -3.14 -16.03 21.70
N ARG A 113 -1.86 -16.26 21.34
CA ARG A 113 -0.71 -15.63 21.98
C ARG A 113 -0.67 -14.12 21.71
N MET A 114 -0.96 -13.70 20.46
CA MET A 114 -1.00 -12.29 20.09
C MET A 114 -2.16 -11.59 20.81
N ARG A 115 -3.36 -12.23 20.85
CA ARG A 115 -4.50 -11.73 21.60
C ARG A 115 -4.14 -11.50 23.07
N ARG A 116 -3.47 -12.47 23.74
CA ARG A 116 -3.03 -12.33 25.13
C ARG A 116 -2.07 -11.15 25.28
N ARG A 117 -1.08 -11.03 24.39
CA ARG A 117 -0.13 -9.92 24.41
C ARG A 117 -0.84 -8.55 24.32
N ILE A 118 -1.86 -8.40 23.49
CA ILE A 118 -2.65 -7.16 23.39
C ILE A 118 -3.38 -6.89 24.70
N LEU A 119 -3.94 -7.92 25.35
CA LEU A 119 -4.65 -7.77 26.62
C LEU A 119 -3.71 -7.41 27.78
N ASP A 120 -2.54 -8.01 27.82
CA ASP A 120 -1.54 -7.79 28.88
C ASP A 120 -0.94 -6.37 28.76
N ASP A 121 -0.68 -5.91 27.55
CA ASP A 121 -0.10 -4.58 27.32
C ASP A 121 -1.14 -3.46 27.34
N ALA A 122 -2.41 -3.77 27.09
CA ALA A 122 -3.52 -2.83 27.03
C ALA A 122 -3.19 -1.53 26.27
N PRO A 123 -2.82 -1.60 24.96
CA PRO A 123 -2.48 -0.40 24.22
C PRO A 123 -3.68 0.52 24.02
N ASP A 124 -3.44 1.85 24.01
CA ASP A 124 -4.47 2.86 23.74
C ASP A 124 -4.80 2.97 22.25
N THR A 125 -3.82 2.63 21.41
CA THR A 125 -3.94 2.71 19.94
C THR A 125 -3.37 1.45 19.29
N ILE A 126 -4.13 0.84 18.39
CA ILE A 126 -3.64 -0.23 17.50
C ILE A 126 -3.79 0.20 16.06
N VAL A 127 -2.70 0.05 15.29
CA VAL A 127 -2.69 0.24 13.84
C VAL A 127 -2.32 -1.07 13.16
N CYS A 128 -3.12 -1.50 12.20
CA CYS A 128 -2.88 -2.74 11.46
C CYS A 128 -2.49 -2.46 10.01
N THR A 129 -1.32 -2.95 9.59
CA THR A 129 -0.84 -2.87 8.21
C THR A 129 -1.05 -4.16 7.42
N HIS A 130 -1.74 -5.14 8.02
CA HIS A 130 -2.11 -6.40 7.39
C HIS A 130 -3.51 -6.83 7.83
N PHE A 131 -4.33 -7.32 6.89
CA PHE A 131 -5.74 -7.66 7.16
C PHE A 131 -5.91 -8.77 8.22
N LEU A 132 -4.98 -9.75 8.32
CA LEU A 132 -5.01 -10.77 9.37
C LEU A 132 -4.92 -10.15 10.77
N ALA A 133 -4.06 -9.14 10.94
CA ALA A 133 -3.95 -8.39 12.17
C ALA A 133 -5.22 -7.60 12.45
N ALA A 134 -5.76 -6.94 11.42
CA ALA A 134 -6.99 -6.16 11.54
C ALA A 134 -8.20 -7.04 11.90
N GLU A 135 -8.34 -8.24 11.35
CA GLU A 135 -9.39 -9.19 11.72
C GLU A 135 -9.28 -9.66 13.18
N LEU A 136 -8.06 -9.88 13.68
CA LEU A 136 -7.86 -10.22 15.09
C LEU A 136 -8.39 -9.11 16.02
N VAL A 137 -7.97 -7.86 15.75
CA VAL A 137 -8.37 -6.70 16.56
C VAL A 137 -9.88 -6.45 16.45
N HIS A 138 -10.43 -6.50 15.23
CA HIS A 138 -11.87 -6.41 14.99
C HIS A 138 -12.65 -7.39 15.89
N GLY A 139 -12.26 -8.67 15.88
CA GLY A 139 -12.92 -9.67 16.71
C GLY A 139 -12.74 -9.44 18.22
N MET A 140 -11.65 -8.80 18.68
CA MET A 140 -11.48 -8.42 20.07
C MET A 140 -12.40 -7.26 20.46
N VAL A 141 -12.55 -6.26 19.57
CA VAL A 141 -13.47 -5.13 19.78
C VAL A 141 -14.92 -5.61 19.81
N GLU A 142 -15.35 -6.47 18.87
CA GLU A 142 -16.71 -7.04 18.84
C GLU A 142 -17.09 -7.78 20.13
N ARG A 143 -16.13 -8.46 20.76
CA ARG A 143 -16.34 -9.18 22.02
C ARG A 143 -16.16 -8.31 23.27
N GLY A 144 -15.84 -7.02 23.09
CA GLY A 144 -15.57 -6.11 24.20
C GLY A 144 -14.28 -6.43 24.97
N GLU A 145 -13.38 -7.21 24.39
CA GLU A 145 -12.13 -7.64 25.01
C GLU A 145 -11.08 -6.51 25.04
N TRP A 146 -11.11 -5.63 24.05
CA TRP A 146 -10.23 -4.47 23.96
C TRP A 146 -11.02 -3.27 23.44
N ARG A 147 -10.70 -2.09 24.00
CA ARG A 147 -11.28 -0.80 23.60
C ARG A 147 -10.17 0.21 23.50
N GLY A 148 -9.95 0.75 22.37
CA GLY A 148 -8.93 1.75 22.06
C GLY A 148 -9.11 2.24 20.63
N ARG A 149 -8.18 3.03 20.14
CA ARG A 149 -8.20 3.52 18.75
C ARG A 149 -7.74 2.42 17.83
N PHE A 150 -8.51 2.18 16.79
CA PHE A 150 -8.24 1.14 15.83
C PHE A 150 -8.14 1.70 14.41
N GLY A 151 -6.91 1.76 13.87
CA GLY A 151 -6.61 2.16 12.50
C GLY A 151 -6.24 0.97 11.61
N VAL A 152 -6.71 0.99 10.37
CA VAL A 152 -6.35 0.01 9.32
C VAL A 152 -5.63 0.74 8.19
N VAL A 153 -4.45 0.27 7.82
CA VAL A 153 -3.65 0.81 6.71
C VAL A 153 -3.62 -0.21 5.58
N VAL A 154 -4.28 0.11 4.48
CA VAL A 154 -4.25 -0.71 3.25
C VAL A 154 -2.93 -0.46 2.54
N THR A 155 -2.19 -1.52 2.24
CA THR A 155 -0.82 -1.46 1.70
C THR A 155 -0.71 -1.82 0.23
N ASP A 156 -1.83 -1.80 -0.47
CA ASP A 156 -1.94 -1.94 -1.92
C ASP A 156 -2.73 -0.75 -2.50
N LEU A 157 -2.62 -0.53 -3.81
CA LEU A 157 -3.39 0.52 -4.46
C LEU A 157 -4.88 0.22 -4.42
N ASP A 158 -5.26 -1.04 -4.61
CA ASP A 158 -6.64 -1.52 -4.45
C ASP A 158 -6.84 -2.25 -3.13
N ALA A 159 -8.09 -2.23 -2.62
CA ALA A 159 -8.46 -2.97 -1.41
C ALA A 159 -9.17 -4.29 -1.73
N HIS A 160 -8.59 -5.40 -1.26
CA HIS A 160 -9.25 -6.71 -1.24
C HIS A 160 -10.41 -6.74 -0.22
N ALA A 161 -11.43 -7.56 -0.45
CA ALA A 161 -12.61 -7.67 0.44
C ALA A 161 -12.26 -7.99 1.90
N MET A 162 -11.13 -8.64 2.14
CA MET A 162 -10.65 -8.95 3.49
C MET A 162 -10.38 -7.72 4.35
N TRP A 163 -10.06 -6.58 3.73
CA TRP A 163 -9.92 -5.31 4.46
C TRP A 163 -11.27 -4.78 4.96
N ALA A 164 -12.34 -4.99 4.20
CA ALA A 164 -13.68 -4.51 4.54
C ALA A 164 -14.37 -5.30 5.68
N VAL A 165 -13.83 -6.45 6.09
CA VAL A 165 -14.38 -7.26 7.19
C VAL A 165 -14.27 -6.53 8.54
N CYS A 166 -13.30 -5.63 8.70
CA CYS A 166 -12.95 -5.01 9.98
C CYS A 166 -13.85 -3.80 10.32
N THR A 167 -15.17 -3.97 10.32
CA THR A 167 -16.17 -2.89 10.47
C THR A 167 -16.08 -2.10 11.77
N THR A 168 -15.38 -2.59 12.79
CA THR A 168 -15.13 -1.90 14.06
C THR A 168 -13.94 -0.93 14.02
N ALA A 169 -13.17 -0.91 12.91
CA ALA A 169 -12.08 0.04 12.80
C ALA A 169 -12.60 1.49 12.78
N ASP A 170 -11.88 2.38 13.43
CA ASP A 170 -12.20 3.80 13.47
C ASP A 170 -11.86 4.50 12.17
N ARG A 171 -10.74 4.11 11.55
CA ARG A 171 -10.22 4.69 10.31
C ARG A 171 -9.60 3.63 9.41
N TRP A 172 -9.84 3.81 8.10
CA TRP A 172 -9.09 3.14 7.04
C TRP A 172 -8.25 4.19 6.31
N PHE A 173 -6.98 3.89 6.15
CA PHE A 173 -6.04 4.70 5.38
C PHE A 173 -5.73 3.97 4.08
N VAL A 174 -6.05 4.60 2.96
CA VAL A 174 -5.98 3.99 1.63
C VAL A 174 -5.08 4.79 0.69
N ALA A 175 -4.70 4.15 -0.42
CA ALA A 175 -3.79 4.75 -1.39
C ALA A 175 -4.48 5.79 -2.29
N LEU A 176 -5.69 5.49 -2.76
CA LEU A 176 -6.37 6.18 -3.85
C LEU A 176 -7.84 6.45 -3.54
N ASP A 177 -8.41 7.45 -4.22
CA ASP A 177 -9.85 7.74 -4.19
C ASP A 177 -10.68 6.55 -4.69
N GLU A 178 -10.20 5.82 -5.71
CA GLU A 178 -10.86 4.61 -6.20
C GLU A 178 -10.95 3.52 -5.11
N THR A 179 -9.93 3.41 -4.25
CA THR A 179 -9.93 2.47 -3.12
C THR A 179 -11.00 2.85 -2.09
N VAL A 180 -11.35 4.14 -1.95
CA VAL A 180 -12.48 4.59 -1.13
C VAL A 180 -13.77 4.00 -1.68
N GLU A 181 -13.99 4.09 -3.01
CA GLU A 181 -15.19 3.56 -3.66
C GLU A 181 -15.29 2.04 -3.49
N ILE A 182 -14.16 1.33 -3.65
CA ILE A 182 -14.10 -0.12 -3.48
C ILE A 182 -14.50 -0.53 -2.05
N LEU A 183 -13.94 0.13 -1.02
CA LEU A 183 -14.27 -0.19 0.37
C LEU A 183 -15.69 0.23 0.74
N ALA A 184 -16.14 1.40 0.28
CA ALA A 184 -17.51 1.86 0.51
C ALA A 184 -18.54 0.92 -0.13
N GLY A 185 -18.29 0.45 -1.36
CA GLY A 185 -19.09 -0.58 -2.02
C GLY A 185 -19.12 -1.92 -1.28
N LYS A 186 -18.13 -2.20 -0.44
CA LYS A 186 -18.05 -3.38 0.44
C LYS A 186 -18.64 -3.13 1.85
N GLY A 187 -19.19 -1.93 2.10
CA GLY A 187 -19.91 -1.56 3.33
C GLY A 187 -19.09 -0.87 4.41
N VAL A 188 -17.90 -0.36 4.09
CA VAL A 188 -17.13 0.51 4.99
C VAL A 188 -17.68 1.94 4.89
N PRO A 189 -18.04 2.62 6.00
CA PRO A 189 -18.51 4.00 5.96
C PRO A 189 -17.46 4.95 5.35
N ARG A 190 -17.87 5.76 4.34
CA ARG A 190 -16.95 6.67 3.62
C ARG A 190 -16.23 7.64 4.55
N GLU A 191 -16.92 8.18 5.54
CA GLU A 191 -16.40 9.13 6.52
C GLU A 191 -15.30 8.54 7.40
N ARG A 192 -15.11 7.22 7.37
CA ARG A 192 -14.03 6.51 8.05
C ARG A 192 -12.85 6.19 7.14
N ILE A 193 -12.93 6.48 5.84
CA ILE A 193 -11.87 6.18 4.87
C ILE A 193 -11.15 7.47 4.52
N GLU A 194 -9.83 7.46 4.58
CA GLU A 194 -8.98 8.61 4.30
C GLU A 194 -7.90 8.25 3.26
N VAL A 195 -7.74 9.11 2.24
CA VAL A 195 -6.76 8.89 1.18
C VAL A 195 -5.42 9.51 1.59
N THR A 196 -4.56 8.71 2.18
CA THR A 196 -3.24 9.13 2.66
C THR A 196 -2.09 8.72 1.75
N GLY A 197 -2.29 7.67 0.95
CA GLY A 197 -1.20 6.94 0.30
C GLY A 197 -0.75 5.74 1.15
N ILE A 198 0.11 4.90 0.58
CA ILE A 198 0.76 3.81 1.30
C ILE A 198 1.97 4.37 2.06
N PRO A 199 2.12 4.12 3.37
CA PRO A 199 3.19 4.71 4.17
C PRO A 199 4.56 4.17 3.76
N ILE A 200 5.48 5.08 3.47
CA ILE A 200 6.89 4.83 3.21
C ILE A 200 7.74 5.60 4.22
N VAL A 201 8.99 5.17 4.42
CA VAL A 201 9.90 5.81 5.39
C VAL A 201 10.18 7.26 4.99
N GLY A 202 10.35 8.14 5.99
CA GLY A 202 10.52 9.58 5.78
C GLY A 202 11.73 9.96 4.93
N ALA A 203 12.71 9.06 4.79
CA ALA A 203 13.88 9.26 3.94
C ALA A 203 13.54 9.54 2.46
N PHE A 204 12.39 9.03 1.95
CA PHE A 204 11.94 9.33 0.58
C PHE A 204 11.42 10.75 0.39
N ALA A 205 11.05 11.44 1.47
CA ALA A 205 10.61 12.84 1.46
C ALA A 205 11.73 13.82 1.85
N ALA A 206 12.82 13.32 2.42
CA ALA A 206 13.91 14.15 2.92
C ALA A 206 14.76 14.74 1.78
N PRO A 207 15.34 15.92 1.98
CA PRO A 207 16.38 16.45 1.08
C PRO A 207 17.53 15.44 0.95
N MET A 208 18.01 15.24 -0.27
CA MET A 208 19.11 14.33 -0.55
C MET A 208 20.35 15.07 -1.09
N SER A 209 21.51 14.46 -0.94
CA SER A 209 22.75 14.91 -1.57
C SER A 209 22.62 14.96 -3.11
N ALA A 210 23.52 15.70 -3.76
CA ALA A 210 23.57 15.73 -5.22
C ALA A 210 23.74 14.33 -5.82
N ASP A 211 23.10 14.06 -6.95
CA ASP A 211 23.09 12.76 -7.60
C ASP A 211 24.50 12.22 -7.86
N ALA A 212 25.48 13.08 -8.20
CA ALA A 212 26.88 12.70 -8.39
C ALA A 212 27.53 12.12 -7.13
N ALA A 213 27.27 12.73 -5.96
CA ALA A 213 27.79 12.25 -4.69
C ALA A 213 27.16 10.91 -4.28
N LEU A 214 25.85 10.74 -4.54
CA LEU A 214 25.15 9.48 -4.30
C LEU A 214 25.67 8.36 -5.20
N ARG A 215 25.87 8.63 -6.50
CA ARG A 215 26.46 7.68 -7.45
C ARG A 215 27.83 7.23 -6.97
N GLN A 216 28.68 8.16 -6.58
CA GLN A 216 30.02 7.87 -6.05
C GLN A 216 29.95 7.01 -4.77
N ALA A 217 29.09 7.37 -3.82
CA ALA A 217 28.91 6.65 -2.55
C ALA A 217 28.47 5.20 -2.75
N HIS A 218 27.70 4.94 -3.80
CA HIS A 218 27.25 3.59 -4.18
C HIS A 218 28.18 2.89 -5.19
N GLY A 219 29.28 3.50 -5.59
CA GLY A 219 30.21 2.96 -6.59
C GLY A 219 29.57 2.75 -7.97
N LEU A 220 28.63 3.61 -8.32
CA LEU A 220 27.95 3.65 -9.61
C LEU A 220 28.69 4.60 -10.56
N PRO A 221 28.60 4.43 -11.89
CA PRO A 221 29.24 5.32 -12.84
C PRO A 221 28.70 6.74 -12.72
N ALA A 222 29.59 7.74 -12.95
CA ALA A 222 29.23 9.15 -12.88
C ALA A 222 28.15 9.53 -13.92
N GLU A 223 28.23 8.91 -15.09
CA GLU A 223 27.35 9.18 -16.23
C GLU A 223 26.60 7.93 -16.68
N GLY A 224 25.63 8.12 -17.57
CA GLY A 224 24.81 7.05 -18.14
C GLY A 224 23.63 6.62 -17.27
N PRO A 225 22.71 5.85 -17.83
CA PRO A 225 21.53 5.37 -17.15
C PRO A 225 21.87 4.29 -16.11
N ILE A 226 21.13 4.31 -14.98
CA ILE A 226 21.18 3.28 -13.96
C ILE A 226 19.83 2.55 -13.95
N VAL A 227 19.87 1.24 -14.17
CA VAL A 227 18.71 0.36 -14.04
C VAL A 227 18.75 -0.30 -12.67
N LEU A 228 17.81 0.05 -11.82
CA LEU A 228 17.68 -0.53 -10.48
C LEU A 228 16.81 -1.79 -10.54
N VAL A 229 17.37 -2.92 -10.13
CA VAL A 229 16.66 -4.21 -10.08
C VAL A 229 16.36 -4.58 -8.64
N SER A 230 15.10 -4.78 -8.31
CA SER A 230 14.69 -5.35 -7.04
C SER A 230 14.75 -6.88 -7.13
N GLY A 231 15.80 -7.49 -6.61
CA GLY A 231 16.04 -8.94 -6.69
C GLY A 231 14.92 -9.77 -6.08
N GLY A 232 14.39 -9.35 -4.92
CA GLY A 232 13.21 -9.97 -4.31
C GLY A 232 11.96 -9.90 -5.18
N GLY A 233 11.82 -8.82 -5.95
CA GLY A 233 10.73 -8.63 -6.89
C GLY A 233 10.85 -9.46 -8.17
N VAL A 234 12.07 -9.70 -8.66
CA VAL A 234 12.28 -10.54 -9.87
C VAL A 234 12.13 -12.02 -9.56
N GLY A 235 12.52 -12.44 -8.35
CA GLY A 235 12.56 -13.85 -7.95
C GLY A 235 13.79 -14.60 -8.50
N VAL A 236 14.19 -15.67 -7.81
CA VAL A 236 15.40 -16.41 -8.15
C VAL A 236 15.32 -17.05 -9.55
N SER A 237 14.16 -17.60 -9.91
CA SER A 237 13.94 -18.30 -11.18
C SER A 237 14.06 -17.41 -12.43
N MET A 238 13.82 -16.10 -12.29
CA MET A 238 13.85 -15.15 -13.42
C MET A 238 15.09 -14.27 -13.41
N LEU A 239 15.89 -14.32 -12.33
CA LEU A 239 17.07 -13.47 -12.17
C LEU A 239 18.04 -13.60 -13.36
N ASP A 240 18.39 -14.85 -13.70
CA ASP A 240 19.38 -15.13 -14.73
C ASP A 240 19.00 -14.48 -16.06
N ARG A 241 17.76 -14.67 -16.50
CA ARG A 241 17.26 -14.11 -17.76
C ARG A 241 17.19 -12.59 -17.72
N THR A 242 16.64 -12.04 -16.63
CA THR A 242 16.48 -10.59 -16.50
C THR A 242 17.83 -9.89 -16.42
N LEU A 243 18.72 -10.34 -15.53
CA LEU A 243 20.04 -9.72 -15.34
C LEU A 243 20.93 -9.86 -16.59
N SER A 244 20.97 -11.05 -17.22
CA SER A 244 21.71 -11.24 -18.46
C SER A 244 21.19 -10.37 -19.60
N ALA A 245 19.88 -10.23 -19.76
CA ALA A 245 19.28 -9.37 -20.78
C ALA A 245 19.61 -7.88 -20.55
N LEU A 246 19.63 -7.42 -19.29
CA LEU A 246 20.01 -6.05 -18.95
C LEU A 246 21.51 -5.80 -19.17
N LEU A 247 22.37 -6.75 -18.83
CA LEU A 247 23.82 -6.63 -19.02
C LEU A 247 24.22 -6.68 -20.51
N ALA A 248 23.42 -7.35 -21.35
CA ALA A 248 23.65 -7.41 -22.80
C ALA A 248 23.18 -6.15 -23.56
N MET A 249 22.62 -5.14 -22.88
CA MET A 249 22.19 -3.90 -23.53
C MET A 249 23.37 -3.16 -24.16
N PRO A 250 23.24 -2.65 -25.42
CA PRO A 250 24.33 -2.00 -26.15
C PRO A 250 24.49 -0.51 -25.77
N ILE A 251 24.33 -0.18 -24.49
CA ILE A 251 24.46 1.19 -23.96
C ILE A 251 25.41 1.20 -22.77
N ASP A 252 26.10 2.32 -22.56
CA ASP A 252 26.95 2.53 -21.39
C ASP A 252 26.10 2.96 -20.20
N GLY A 253 26.30 2.32 -19.04
CA GLY A 253 25.54 2.60 -17.84
C GLY A 253 25.77 1.55 -16.76
N ALA A 254 24.79 1.38 -15.86
CA ALA A 254 24.89 0.38 -14.81
C ALA A 254 23.56 -0.33 -14.54
N VAL A 255 23.67 -1.58 -14.10
CA VAL A 255 22.62 -2.34 -13.42
C VAL A 255 22.97 -2.38 -11.94
N ALA A 256 22.15 -1.80 -11.11
CA ALA A 256 22.21 -1.89 -9.65
C ALA A 256 21.17 -2.93 -9.18
N ILE A 257 21.60 -4.08 -8.67
CA ILE A 257 20.69 -5.11 -8.18
C ILE A 257 20.75 -5.21 -6.67
N VAL A 258 19.57 -5.11 -6.00
CA VAL A 258 19.43 -5.23 -4.55
C VAL A 258 18.79 -6.57 -4.21
N CYS A 259 19.57 -7.47 -3.60
CA CYS A 259 19.18 -8.84 -3.28
C CYS A 259 18.55 -8.99 -1.88
N GLY A 260 18.59 -7.92 -1.07
CA GLY A 260 18.10 -7.95 0.29
C GLY A 260 18.87 -8.95 1.16
N LYS A 261 18.14 -9.73 1.96
CA LYS A 261 18.72 -10.75 2.86
C LYS A 261 18.88 -12.12 2.18
N ASN A 262 18.64 -12.22 0.86
CA ASN A 262 18.74 -13.48 0.14
C ASN A 262 20.17 -13.67 -0.39
N GLU A 263 21.00 -14.37 0.37
CA GLU A 263 22.42 -14.63 0.04
C GLU A 263 22.58 -15.52 -1.21
N SER A 264 21.68 -16.46 -1.45
CA SER A 264 21.74 -17.30 -2.66
C SER A 264 21.47 -16.49 -3.93
N LEU A 265 20.52 -15.57 -3.86
CA LEU A 265 20.22 -14.61 -4.94
C LEU A 265 21.40 -13.68 -5.19
N ARG A 266 22.04 -13.20 -4.12
CA ARG A 266 23.23 -12.34 -4.19
C ARG A 266 24.39 -13.06 -4.86
N ALA A 267 24.75 -14.24 -4.37
CA ALA A 267 25.81 -15.05 -4.95
C ALA A 267 25.57 -15.36 -6.44
N ARG A 268 24.32 -15.63 -6.81
CA ARG A 268 23.96 -15.87 -8.21
C ARG A 268 24.10 -14.62 -9.08
N ALA A 269 23.67 -13.46 -8.59
CA ALA A 269 23.84 -12.18 -9.28
C ALA A 269 25.33 -11.82 -9.47
N GLU A 270 26.16 -12.07 -8.46
CA GLU A 270 27.63 -11.87 -8.53
C GLU A 270 28.27 -12.77 -9.59
N GLN A 271 27.88 -14.05 -9.66
CA GLN A 271 28.36 -14.98 -10.71
C GLN A 271 28.03 -14.49 -12.11
N ILE A 272 26.79 -14.04 -12.34
CA ILE A 272 26.35 -13.49 -13.65
C ILE A 272 27.16 -12.24 -14.00
N ALA A 273 27.36 -11.32 -13.04
CA ALA A 273 28.12 -10.10 -13.23
C ALA A 273 29.61 -10.39 -13.58
N VAL A 274 30.23 -11.35 -12.90
CA VAL A 274 31.61 -11.79 -13.17
C VAL A 274 31.72 -12.39 -14.58
N HIS A 275 30.77 -13.25 -14.96
CA HIS A 275 30.75 -13.87 -16.28
C HIS A 275 30.60 -12.82 -17.40
N ALA A 276 29.65 -11.90 -17.27
CA ALA A 276 29.44 -10.84 -18.26
C ALA A 276 30.68 -9.93 -18.44
N ARG A 277 31.40 -9.66 -17.36
CA ARG A 277 32.67 -8.90 -17.39
C ARG A 277 33.79 -9.69 -18.07
N ALA A 278 33.94 -10.97 -17.73
CA ALA A 278 35.00 -11.82 -18.25
C ALA A 278 34.86 -12.07 -19.77
N THR A 279 33.66 -12.14 -20.26
CA THR A 279 33.38 -12.31 -21.71
C THR A 279 33.46 -11.02 -22.51
N GLY A 280 33.62 -9.86 -21.85
CA GLY A 280 33.61 -8.55 -22.51
C GLY A 280 32.30 -8.22 -23.24
N SER A 281 31.25 -8.99 -22.97
CA SER A 281 29.96 -8.89 -23.68
C SER A 281 29.08 -7.75 -23.17
N SER A 282 29.44 -7.08 -22.06
CA SER A 282 28.61 -6.07 -21.42
C SER A 282 29.27 -4.68 -21.44
N ARG A 283 28.52 -3.69 -21.92
CA ARG A 283 28.83 -2.27 -21.73
C ARG A 283 28.22 -1.73 -20.43
N MET A 284 27.28 -2.46 -19.84
CA MET A 284 26.67 -2.13 -18.57
C MET A 284 27.51 -2.64 -17.41
N GLN A 285 27.85 -1.76 -16.47
CA GLN A 285 28.44 -2.17 -15.19
C GLN A 285 27.40 -2.86 -14.32
N CYS A 286 27.76 -3.89 -13.57
CA CYS A 286 26.88 -4.51 -12.59
C CYS A 286 27.36 -4.23 -11.16
N ARG A 287 26.47 -3.71 -10.33
CA ARG A 287 26.69 -3.53 -8.89
C ARG A 287 25.65 -4.34 -8.12
N VAL A 288 26.12 -5.28 -7.34
CA VAL A 288 25.29 -6.18 -6.53
C VAL A 288 25.30 -5.70 -5.07
N PHE A 289 24.10 -5.46 -4.55
CA PHE A 289 23.89 -5.04 -3.16
C PHE A 289 23.16 -6.15 -2.40
N GLY A 290 23.53 -6.39 -1.16
CA GLY A 290 22.79 -7.18 -0.21
C GLY A 290 21.58 -6.38 0.34
N PHE A 291 21.32 -6.53 1.64
CA PHE A 291 20.34 -5.69 2.32
C PHE A 291 20.87 -4.25 2.43
N THR A 292 20.00 -3.29 2.14
CA THR A 292 20.31 -1.86 2.29
C THR A 292 19.13 -1.12 2.91
N ASP A 293 19.41 -0.19 3.79
CA ASP A 293 18.48 0.82 4.32
C ASP A 293 18.50 2.11 3.49
N ARG A 294 19.44 2.22 2.53
CA ARG A 294 19.62 3.37 1.63
C ARG A 294 18.93 3.19 0.26
N MET A 295 17.81 2.46 0.22
CA MET A 295 17.07 2.23 -1.03
C MET A 295 16.61 3.56 -1.67
N HIS A 296 16.23 4.55 -0.86
CA HIS A 296 15.82 5.88 -1.32
C HIS A 296 16.91 6.58 -2.15
N GLU A 297 18.19 6.40 -1.80
CA GLU A 297 19.31 6.96 -2.56
C GLU A 297 19.52 6.25 -3.90
N LEU A 298 19.42 4.90 -3.91
CA LEU A 298 19.51 4.12 -5.14
C LEU A 298 18.35 4.45 -6.09
N MET A 299 17.12 4.60 -5.57
CA MET A 299 15.97 5.01 -6.36
C MET A 299 16.09 6.44 -6.88
N ARG A 300 16.71 7.33 -6.13
CA ARG A 300 16.95 8.72 -6.55
C ARG A 300 17.82 8.81 -7.79
N VAL A 301 18.92 8.04 -7.83
CA VAL A 301 19.90 8.09 -8.94
C VAL A 301 19.56 7.16 -10.10
N ALA A 302 18.57 6.27 -9.92
CA ALA A 302 18.14 5.36 -10.95
C ALA A 302 17.36 6.06 -12.08
N SER A 303 17.51 5.55 -13.29
CA SER A 303 16.75 6.00 -14.46
C SER A 303 15.47 5.20 -14.65
N LEU A 304 15.50 3.93 -14.27
CA LEU A 304 14.39 2.99 -14.41
C LEU A 304 14.48 1.93 -13.29
N SER A 305 13.37 1.53 -12.72
CA SER A 305 13.27 0.38 -11.83
C SER A 305 12.72 -0.83 -12.58
N VAL A 306 13.33 -2.01 -12.40
CA VAL A 306 12.86 -3.30 -12.94
C VAL A 306 12.46 -4.21 -11.79
N GLY A 307 11.20 -4.62 -11.75
CA GLY A 307 10.72 -5.47 -10.65
C GLY A 307 9.21 -5.67 -10.65
N LYS A 308 8.71 -6.30 -9.58
CA LYS A 308 7.27 -6.45 -9.34
C LYS A 308 6.67 -5.16 -8.76
N PRO A 309 5.43 -4.84 -9.10
CA PRO A 309 4.76 -3.63 -8.62
C PRO A 309 4.07 -3.86 -7.26
N GLY A 310 4.83 -4.31 -6.24
CA GLY A 310 4.32 -4.39 -4.87
C GLY A 310 4.01 -3.00 -4.32
N GLY A 311 2.98 -2.88 -3.48
CA GLY A 311 2.44 -1.59 -3.01
C GLY A 311 3.50 -0.64 -2.46
N LEU A 312 4.40 -1.12 -1.57
CA LEU A 312 5.49 -0.31 -1.02
C LEU A 312 6.51 0.11 -2.09
N THR A 313 6.98 -0.84 -2.90
CA THR A 313 7.96 -0.55 -3.96
C THR A 313 7.41 0.44 -4.97
N THR A 314 6.12 0.31 -5.30
CA THR A 314 5.41 1.26 -6.15
C THR A 314 5.39 2.66 -5.52
N SER A 315 4.99 2.77 -4.26
CA SER A 315 4.91 4.07 -3.56
C SER A 315 6.28 4.74 -3.40
N GLU A 316 7.33 3.96 -3.15
CA GLU A 316 8.72 4.42 -3.09
C GLU A 316 9.22 4.91 -4.46
N ALA A 317 8.91 4.16 -5.53
CA ALA A 317 9.25 4.55 -6.90
C ALA A 317 8.53 5.84 -7.31
N LEU A 318 7.23 5.96 -7.01
CA LEU A 318 6.45 7.18 -7.26
C LEU A 318 7.05 8.38 -6.50
N ALA A 319 7.38 8.22 -5.21
CA ALA A 319 7.98 9.27 -4.40
C ALA A 319 9.35 9.71 -4.92
N SER A 320 10.12 8.79 -5.51
CA SER A 320 11.41 9.06 -6.15
C SER A 320 11.29 9.64 -7.57
N GLY A 321 10.07 9.73 -8.12
CA GLY A 321 9.86 10.04 -9.53
C GLY A 321 10.54 9.02 -10.45
N LEU A 322 10.56 7.75 -10.07
CA LEU A 322 11.27 6.68 -10.77
C LEU A 322 10.31 5.85 -11.61
N PRO A 323 10.43 5.87 -12.96
CA PRO A 323 9.64 4.99 -13.82
C PRO A 323 9.87 3.51 -13.54
N MET A 324 8.85 2.69 -13.77
CA MET A 324 8.94 1.26 -13.54
C MET A 324 8.81 0.44 -14.83
N ALA A 325 9.65 -0.59 -14.96
CA ALA A 325 9.49 -1.67 -15.93
C ALA A 325 9.04 -2.93 -15.17
N ILE A 326 7.77 -3.26 -15.30
CA ILE A 326 7.11 -4.30 -14.52
C ILE A 326 7.39 -5.67 -15.12
N VAL A 327 7.87 -6.58 -14.28
CA VAL A 327 8.08 -7.99 -14.63
C VAL A 327 7.30 -8.88 -13.67
N HIS A 328 6.65 -9.90 -14.19
CA HIS A 328 6.01 -10.99 -13.44
C HIS A 328 5.20 -10.54 -12.20
N PRO A 329 4.22 -9.65 -12.32
CA PRO A 329 3.36 -9.28 -11.19
C PRO A 329 2.65 -10.53 -10.66
N VAL A 330 2.54 -10.63 -9.34
CA VAL A 330 1.75 -11.70 -8.71
C VAL A 330 0.28 -11.50 -9.06
N PRO A 331 -0.40 -12.57 -9.55
CA PRO A 331 -1.81 -12.48 -9.89
C PRO A 331 -2.67 -11.99 -8.73
N GLY A 332 -3.54 -11.03 -9.01
CA GLY A 332 -4.40 -10.36 -8.04
C GLY A 332 -3.87 -8.97 -7.69
N GLN A 333 -3.29 -8.78 -6.51
CA GLN A 333 -2.91 -7.45 -6.00
C GLN A 333 -1.86 -6.74 -6.86
N GLU A 334 -0.77 -7.43 -7.22
CA GLU A 334 0.29 -6.79 -8.00
C GLU A 334 -0.12 -6.55 -9.46
N GLU A 335 -1.04 -7.36 -10.01
CA GLU A 335 -1.64 -7.06 -11.32
C GLU A 335 -2.42 -5.76 -11.29
N ARG A 336 -3.26 -5.55 -10.26
CA ARG A 336 -4.02 -4.30 -10.10
C ARG A 336 -3.10 -3.10 -9.89
N ASN A 337 -2.06 -3.23 -9.06
CA ASN A 337 -1.04 -2.19 -8.93
C ASN A 337 -0.36 -1.89 -10.28
N SER A 338 -0.10 -2.94 -11.09
CA SER A 338 0.45 -2.79 -12.44
C SER A 338 -0.49 -1.98 -13.35
N ASP A 339 -1.79 -2.29 -13.34
CA ASP A 339 -2.78 -1.63 -14.18
C ASP A 339 -2.84 -0.13 -13.90
N HIS A 340 -2.89 0.28 -12.63
CA HIS A 340 -2.82 1.69 -12.23
C HIS A 340 -1.53 2.38 -12.73
N LEU A 341 -0.37 1.75 -12.58
CA LEU A 341 0.90 2.34 -13.02
C LEU A 341 0.97 2.51 -14.54
N LEU A 342 0.41 1.56 -15.30
CA LEU A 342 0.33 1.63 -16.77
C LEU A 342 -0.63 2.73 -17.22
N GLU A 343 -1.81 2.82 -16.60
CA GLU A 343 -2.81 3.85 -16.86
C GLU A 343 -2.29 5.25 -16.57
N TRP A 344 -1.53 5.41 -15.48
CA TRP A 344 -0.91 6.71 -15.14
C TRP A 344 0.27 7.07 -16.05
N GLY A 345 0.72 6.15 -16.90
CA GLY A 345 1.83 6.38 -17.82
C GLY A 345 3.21 6.43 -17.13
N CYS A 346 3.34 5.94 -15.90
CA CYS A 346 4.61 5.91 -15.18
C CYS A 346 5.32 4.54 -15.22
N ALA A 347 4.73 3.56 -15.92
CA ALA A 347 5.34 2.25 -16.10
C ALA A 347 5.19 1.69 -17.52
N ILE A 348 6.01 0.66 -17.81
CA ILE A 348 5.83 -0.27 -18.92
C ILE A 348 5.78 -1.70 -18.38
N ARG A 349 5.08 -2.59 -19.08
CA ARG A 349 5.05 -4.02 -18.72
C ARG A 349 5.98 -4.81 -19.67
N LEU A 350 6.86 -5.62 -19.10
CA LEU A 350 7.78 -6.49 -19.82
C LEU A 350 7.27 -7.93 -19.75
N ASN A 351 6.57 -8.38 -20.80
CA ASN A 351 5.90 -9.68 -20.82
C ASN A 351 6.81 -10.82 -21.29
N SER A 352 7.88 -10.50 -22.05
CA SER A 352 8.78 -11.48 -22.67
C SER A 352 10.21 -11.20 -22.25
N PRO A 353 10.90 -12.16 -21.64
CA PRO A 353 12.32 -12.05 -21.29
C PRO A 353 13.21 -11.78 -22.51
N GLU A 354 12.84 -12.31 -23.68
CA GLU A 354 13.61 -12.19 -24.92
C GLU A 354 13.65 -10.75 -25.43
N SER A 355 12.56 -9.99 -25.23
CA SER A 355 12.47 -8.60 -25.65
C SER A 355 12.87 -7.60 -24.54
N LEU A 356 13.16 -8.06 -23.33
CA LEU A 356 13.38 -7.21 -22.16
C LEU A 356 14.51 -6.20 -22.39
N GLY A 357 15.69 -6.66 -22.76
CA GLY A 357 16.86 -5.78 -22.98
C GLY A 357 16.60 -4.76 -24.08
N TRP A 358 16.00 -5.19 -25.22
CA TRP A 358 15.64 -4.29 -26.30
C TRP A 358 14.64 -3.20 -25.88
N ARG A 359 13.57 -3.59 -25.18
CA ARG A 359 12.54 -2.64 -24.72
C ARG A 359 13.08 -1.64 -23.70
N VAL A 360 13.94 -2.11 -22.77
CA VAL A 360 14.58 -1.24 -21.77
C VAL A 360 15.55 -0.28 -22.47
N THR A 361 16.35 -0.77 -23.43
CA THR A 361 17.24 0.07 -24.24
C THR A 361 16.47 1.16 -24.98
N ALA A 362 15.43 0.78 -25.71
CA ALA A 362 14.61 1.71 -26.47
C ALA A 362 13.94 2.77 -25.59
N LEU A 363 13.54 2.39 -24.37
CA LEU A 363 12.98 3.33 -23.39
C LEU A 363 14.05 4.30 -22.87
N LEU A 364 15.22 3.80 -22.48
CA LEU A 364 16.30 4.61 -21.91
C LEU A 364 16.94 5.56 -22.93
N GLN A 365 16.84 5.26 -24.22
CA GLN A 365 17.28 6.14 -25.31
C GLN A 365 16.22 7.19 -25.70
N ASN A 366 15.05 7.20 -25.08
CA ASN A 366 13.99 8.17 -25.32
C ASN A 366 13.81 9.09 -24.10
N ASP A 367 14.64 10.12 -24.05
CA ASP A 367 14.66 11.08 -22.93
C ASP A 367 13.29 11.74 -22.68
N ALA A 368 12.59 12.10 -23.75
CA ALA A 368 11.26 12.72 -23.64
C ALA A 368 10.26 11.77 -22.97
N ARG A 369 10.29 10.49 -23.32
CA ARG A 369 9.42 9.48 -22.70
C ARG A 369 9.77 9.22 -21.25
N ILE A 370 11.06 9.10 -20.92
CA ILE A 370 11.51 8.96 -19.52
C ILE A 370 11.11 10.18 -18.69
N ALA A 371 11.28 11.40 -19.23
CA ALA A 371 10.87 12.62 -18.54
C ALA A 371 9.35 12.62 -18.26
N ALA A 372 8.52 12.33 -19.27
CA ALA A 372 7.07 12.24 -19.11
C ALA A 372 6.66 11.19 -18.07
N MET A 373 7.30 10.01 -18.07
CA MET A 373 7.06 8.96 -17.07
C MET A 373 7.47 9.40 -15.65
N ARG A 374 8.56 10.15 -15.51
CA ARG A 374 9.00 10.71 -14.22
C ARG A 374 8.00 11.72 -13.69
N ASP A 375 7.49 12.60 -14.55
CA ASP A 375 6.49 13.60 -14.15
C ASP A 375 5.16 12.94 -13.77
N ALA A 376 4.73 11.94 -14.52
CA ALA A 376 3.57 11.12 -14.17
C ALA A 376 3.72 10.44 -12.79
N ALA A 377 4.90 9.87 -12.50
CA ALA A 377 5.19 9.26 -11.21
C ALA A 377 5.13 10.29 -10.06
N ARG A 378 5.77 11.46 -10.24
CA ARG A 378 5.75 12.55 -9.23
C ARG A 378 4.34 13.07 -8.96
N ALA A 379 3.50 13.18 -9.99
CA ALA A 379 2.11 13.62 -9.85
C ALA A 379 1.25 12.68 -8.98
N ARG A 380 1.64 11.43 -8.86
CA ARG A 380 0.95 10.39 -8.05
C ARG A 380 1.63 10.11 -6.70
N ALA A 381 2.75 10.76 -6.42
CA ALA A 381 3.54 10.54 -5.21
C ALA A 381 2.80 11.00 -3.94
N LYS A 382 2.90 10.20 -2.90
CA LYS A 382 2.40 10.52 -1.54
C LYS A 382 3.51 10.29 -0.50
N PRO A 383 4.63 11.07 -0.56
CA PRO A 383 5.82 10.80 0.27
C PRO A 383 5.57 10.99 1.78
N PHE A 384 4.53 11.75 2.15
CA PHE A 384 4.14 12.04 3.53
C PHE A 384 2.96 11.19 4.03
N ALA A 385 2.70 10.04 3.39
CA ALA A 385 1.58 9.16 3.75
C ALA A 385 1.63 8.71 5.21
N ALA A 386 2.81 8.40 5.74
CA ALA A 386 2.95 7.97 7.14
C ALA A 386 2.56 9.10 8.12
N ASP A 387 2.95 10.34 7.83
CA ASP A 387 2.58 11.51 8.66
C ASP A 387 1.08 11.82 8.56
N ALA A 388 0.49 11.67 7.37
CA ALA A 388 -0.96 11.81 7.18
C ALA A 388 -1.75 10.77 7.98
N ILE A 389 -1.31 9.51 8.01
CA ILE A 389 -1.91 8.44 8.82
C ILE A 389 -1.89 8.81 10.31
N VAL A 390 -0.74 9.25 10.83
CA VAL A 390 -0.62 9.66 12.24
C VAL A 390 -1.56 10.83 12.55
N ARG A 391 -1.65 11.81 11.67
CA ARG A 391 -2.57 12.94 11.79
C ARG A 391 -4.03 12.50 11.84
N GLY A 392 -4.45 11.65 10.90
CA GLY A 392 -5.82 11.11 10.85
C GLY A 392 -6.19 10.30 12.09
N LEU A 393 -5.23 9.61 12.72
CA LEU A 393 -5.43 8.93 14.00
C LEU A 393 -5.64 9.91 15.17
N VAL A 394 -4.93 11.06 15.16
CA VAL A 394 -4.99 12.07 16.22
C VAL A 394 -6.24 12.96 16.10
N GLU A 395 -6.58 13.43 14.91
CA GLU A 395 -7.71 14.36 14.68
C GLU A 395 -9.04 13.81 15.18
N ARG A 396 -9.23 12.49 15.16
CA ARG A 396 -10.44 11.86 15.70
C ARG A 396 -10.54 11.89 17.22
N ILE A 397 -9.43 12.08 17.94
CA ILE A 397 -9.46 12.25 19.40
C ILE A 397 -10.29 13.48 19.77
N VAL A 398 -10.15 14.53 18.99
CA VAL A 398 -10.84 15.81 19.22
C VAL A 398 -12.35 15.68 18.95
N ARG A 399 -12.76 14.81 18.03
CA ARG A 399 -14.18 14.59 17.68
C ARG A 399 -14.90 13.54 18.54
N LEU A 400 -14.15 12.67 19.23
CA LEU A 400 -14.68 11.63 20.13
C LEU A 400 -14.52 11.98 21.62
N ALA A 401 -13.87 13.12 21.94
CA ALA A 401 -14.01 13.70 23.28
C ALA A 401 -15.52 13.86 23.53
N PRO A 402 -16.07 13.33 24.63
CA PRO A 402 -17.49 13.37 24.86
C PRO A 402 -17.92 14.84 24.77
N ASN A 403 -18.79 15.12 23.80
CA ASN A 403 -19.54 16.35 23.80
C ASN A 403 -20.05 16.50 25.24
N THR A 404 -19.79 17.63 25.87
CA THR A 404 -20.32 17.90 27.20
C THR A 404 -21.83 17.69 27.12
N ALA A 405 -22.47 17.34 28.25
CA ALA A 405 -23.92 17.09 28.29
C ALA A 405 -24.76 18.19 27.60
N SER A 406 -24.18 19.38 27.40
CA SER A 406 -24.71 20.51 26.65
C SER A 406 -24.81 20.23 25.12
N ASP A 407 -23.84 19.56 24.53
CA ASP A 407 -23.83 19.32 23.07
C ASP A 407 -24.78 18.18 22.68
N ILE A 408 -24.93 17.18 23.55
CA ILE A 408 -25.93 16.12 23.39
C ILE A 408 -27.35 16.68 23.53
N ALA A 409 -27.55 17.68 24.41
CA ALA A 409 -28.84 18.38 24.54
C ALA A 409 -29.15 19.23 23.30
N ALA A 410 -28.17 19.85 22.66
CA ALA A 410 -28.33 20.63 21.43
C ALA A 410 -28.65 19.75 20.21
N GLU A 411 -27.95 18.62 20.04
CA GLU A 411 -28.21 17.66 18.96
C GLU A 411 -29.60 17.01 19.09
N ASN A 412 -30.01 16.67 20.30
CA ASN A 412 -31.36 16.13 20.56
C ASN A 412 -32.46 17.21 20.38
N ALA A 413 -32.18 18.49 20.61
CA ALA A 413 -33.09 19.59 20.38
C ALA A 413 -33.27 19.88 18.87
N GLU A 414 -32.19 19.79 18.06
CA GLU A 414 -32.24 19.93 16.62
C GLU A 414 -32.98 18.76 15.94
N ALA A 415 -32.73 17.51 16.39
CA ALA A 415 -33.45 16.33 15.93
C ALA A 415 -34.93 16.38 16.27
N ALA A 416 -35.31 16.92 17.44
CA ALA A 416 -36.71 17.09 17.84
C ALA A 416 -37.45 18.18 17.03
N HIS A 417 -36.75 19.18 16.48
CA HIS A 417 -37.31 20.18 15.59
C HIS A 417 -37.43 19.75 14.14
N ALA A 418 -36.69 18.72 13.70
CA ALA A 418 -36.75 18.18 12.34
C ALA A 418 -37.94 17.25 12.09
N ASP A 419 -38.58 16.72 13.15
CA ASP A 419 -39.66 15.71 13.07
C ASP A 419 -41.08 16.24 13.30
N LEU A 420 -41.34 17.54 13.08
CA LEU A 420 -42.70 18.09 13.08
C LEU A 420 -43.28 18.06 11.65
N PRO A 421 -44.24 17.15 11.34
CA PRO A 421 -44.92 17.19 10.08
C PRO A 421 -45.83 18.42 10.02
N ARG A 422 -45.63 19.26 9.03
CA ARG A 422 -46.56 20.34 8.68
C ARG A 422 -47.91 19.74 8.21
N LEU A 423 -48.79 19.52 9.18
CA LEU A 423 -50.20 19.30 8.90
C LEU A 423 -50.87 20.67 8.74
N THR A 424 -51.07 21.13 7.50
CA THR A 424 -52.09 22.15 7.21
C THR A 424 -52.78 21.88 5.88
N ALA A 425 -54.07 21.58 6.03
CA ALA A 425 -55.19 21.98 5.20
C ALA A 425 -55.21 21.56 3.72
N ALA A 426 -55.82 20.42 3.43
CA ALA A 426 -56.66 20.22 2.23
C ALA A 426 -57.67 19.09 2.43
N ARG A 427 -58.66 19.32 3.21
CA ARG A 427 -59.95 18.58 3.10
C ARG A 427 -61.01 19.59 2.80
N VAL A 428 -61.57 19.57 1.59
CA VAL A 428 -62.97 19.74 1.22
C VAL A 428 -63.06 19.78 -0.32
N ARG A 429 -63.68 18.78 -0.90
CA ARG A 429 -64.47 18.68 -2.14
C ARG A 429 -64.06 17.52 -3.03
N ALA A 430 -64.83 16.52 -3.02
CA ALA A 430 -65.47 15.95 -4.20
C ALA A 430 -66.36 14.77 -3.78
N THR A 431 -67.65 15.02 -3.75
CA THR A 431 -68.69 14.02 -3.92
C THR A 431 -69.23 14.13 -5.35
N ARG A 432 -69.52 12.96 -5.91
CA ARG A 432 -70.45 12.66 -6.97
C ARG A 432 -69.94 12.39 -8.38
N ALA A 433 -70.48 11.25 -8.80
CA ALA A 433 -70.81 10.76 -10.15
C ALA A 433 -69.66 10.01 -10.85
N GLY A 434 -69.82 8.84 -11.39
CA GLY A 434 -70.92 8.02 -11.70
C GLY A 434 -70.46 6.78 -12.47
N THR A 435 -71.15 5.75 -12.29
CA THR A 435 -71.25 4.46 -12.97
C THR A 435 -70.94 4.43 -14.48
N ALA A 436 -70.27 3.38 -14.94
CA ALA A 436 -70.70 2.42 -15.99
C ALA A 436 -69.46 1.62 -16.52
N THR A 437 -69.47 0.31 -16.27
CA THR A 437 -69.71 -0.83 -17.20
C THR A 437 -68.87 -0.84 -18.49
N THR A 438 -67.99 -1.78 -18.68
CA THR A 438 -68.14 -3.05 -19.42
C THR A 438 -66.74 -3.66 -19.73
N GLN A 439 -66.66 -4.95 -19.52
CA GLN A 439 -65.72 -5.92 -20.09
C GLN A 439 -66.04 -6.21 -21.58
N PRO A 440 -65.39 -7.19 -22.25
CA PRO A 440 -63.98 -7.56 -22.47
C PRO A 440 -63.65 -7.76 -23.97
N ALA A 441 -62.46 -8.15 -24.34
CA ALA A 441 -62.11 -9.27 -25.23
C ALA A 441 -60.71 -9.16 -25.90
N THR A 442 -59.96 -10.19 -25.68
CA THR A 442 -59.11 -11.02 -26.59
C THR A 442 -58.41 -10.36 -27.80
N ARG A 443 -57.14 -10.42 -27.80
CA ARG A 443 -56.26 -11.36 -28.57
C ARG A 443 -54.83 -11.26 -28.09
#